data_9a384b4655ff21a9ae0f7084c242c7d4
#
_entry.id   9a384b4655ff21a9ae0f7084c242c7d4
#
_cell.length_a   1.000
_cell.length_b   1.000
_cell.length_c   1.000
_cell.angle_alpha   90.00
_cell.angle_beta   90.00
_cell.angle_gamma   90.00
#
_symmetry.space_group_name_H-M   'P 1'
#
loop_
_entity.id
_entity.type
_entity.pdbx_description
1 polymer ?
#
loop_
_entity_poly.entity_id
_entity_poly.type
_entity_poly.pdbx_seq_one_letter_code
_entity_poly.pdbx_strand_id
1 'polypeptide(L)'
;RYTKKQFDKEDHVTLAGVVHDLVSRGCYVLLTNSNHPLVYELYSVYPIDVIQTKRHISCNGKSRSGEDVIVTAFPEADAFLSEQIRKYPTTRFMGSKSKLLEEIWKASSRFHFETAVDLFSGSGVVGYMYKVQGKAVISNDHMAMSSAFAKAMIENNTVLLPEEEAALLLQPAEDCDHFVSETFKDLY
;
A
#
# COMPACT_ATOMS: atom_id res chain seq x y z
N ARG A 1 -3.81 -6.54 -40.79
CA ARG A 1 -4.73 -5.38 -40.65
C ARG A 1 -6.12 -5.91 -40.38
N TYR A 2 -6.69 -5.49 -39.26
CA TYR A 2 -8.04 -5.93 -38.84
C TYR A 2 -9.11 -4.91 -39.21
N THR A 3 -8.74 -3.69 -39.63
CA THR A 3 -9.66 -2.61 -40.03
C THR A 3 -9.28 -2.06 -41.41
N LYS A 4 -10.27 -1.52 -42.15
CA LYS A 4 -10.07 -0.87 -43.44
C LYS A 4 -9.28 0.43 -43.34
N LYS A 5 -9.43 1.18 -42.21
CA LYS A 5 -8.70 2.40 -41.91
C LYS A 5 -7.46 2.06 -41.07
N GLN A 6 -6.33 2.65 -41.38
CA GLN A 6 -5.13 2.55 -40.54
C GLN A 6 -5.34 3.40 -39.30
N PHE A 7 -4.88 2.91 -38.14
CA PHE A 7 -4.87 3.65 -36.90
C PHE A 7 -3.84 4.78 -37.02
N ASP A 8 -4.31 6.03 -37.05
CA ASP A 8 -3.49 7.20 -37.30
C ASP A 8 -3.11 7.94 -35.99
N LYS A 9 -2.42 9.06 -36.11
CA LYS A 9 -1.97 9.86 -34.95
C LYS A 9 -3.14 10.39 -34.13
N GLU A 10 -4.24 10.78 -34.77
CA GLU A 10 -5.42 11.31 -34.07
C GLU A 10 -6.12 10.22 -33.27
N ASP A 11 -6.17 9.00 -33.80
CA ASP A 11 -6.68 7.82 -33.09
C ASP A 11 -5.83 7.53 -31.85
N HIS A 12 -4.49 7.67 -31.92
CA HIS A 12 -3.59 7.52 -30.77
C HIS A 12 -3.83 8.58 -29.70
N VAL A 13 -4.04 9.84 -30.06
CA VAL A 13 -4.36 10.93 -29.14
C VAL A 13 -5.70 10.67 -28.46
N THR A 14 -6.72 10.23 -29.21
CA THR A 14 -8.02 9.87 -28.68
C THR A 14 -7.92 8.72 -27.67
N LEU A 15 -7.14 7.68 -28.02
CA LEU A 15 -6.92 6.54 -27.11
C LEU A 15 -6.22 6.98 -25.81
N ALA A 16 -5.22 7.86 -25.91
CA ALA A 16 -4.55 8.39 -24.72
C ALA A 16 -5.52 9.16 -23.82
N GLY A 17 -6.41 9.97 -24.39
CA GLY A 17 -7.47 10.65 -23.65
C GLY A 17 -8.39 9.67 -22.91
N VAL A 18 -8.78 8.57 -23.54
CA VAL A 18 -9.58 7.51 -22.90
C VAL A 18 -8.81 6.84 -21.75
N VAL A 19 -7.51 6.55 -21.94
CA VAL A 19 -6.67 5.97 -20.87
C VAL A 19 -6.58 6.91 -19.68
N HIS A 20 -6.34 8.20 -19.89
CA HIS A 20 -6.28 9.20 -18.82
C HIS A 20 -7.63 9.32 -18.06
N ASP A 21 -8.76 9.31 -18.77
CA ASP A 21 -10.11 9.31 -18.15
C ASP A 21 -10.31 8.06 -17.30
N LEU A 22 -9.98 6.89 -17.83
CA LEU A 22 -10.10 5.63 -17.07
C LEU A 22 -9.26 5.65 -15.80
N VAL A 23 -8.01 6.11 -15.87
CA VAL A 23 -7.13 6.22 -14.70
C VAL A 23 -7.67 7.23 -13.68
N SER A 24 -8.19 8.38 -14.13
CA SER A 24 -8.81 9.37 -13.23
C SER A 24 -10.04 8.83 -12.50
N ARG A 25 -10.71 7.83 -13.07
CA ARG A 25 -11.84 7.10 -12.48
C ARG A 25 -11.41 5.89 -11.62
N GLY A 26 -10.11 5.75 -11.35
CA GLY A 26 -9.57 4.68 -10.51
C GLY A 26 -9.34 3.36 -11.25
N CYS A 27 -9.40 3.32 -12.58
CA CYS A 27 -9.13 2.11 -13.35
C CYS A 27 -7.62 1.89 -13.52
N TYR A 28 -7.20 0.63 -13.46
CA TYR A 28 -5.84 0.20 -13.77
C TYR A 28 -5.76 -0.19 -15.24
N VAL A 29 -4.92 0.48 -16.00
CA VAL A 29 -4.79 0.26 -17.44
C VAL A 29 -3.37 -0.20 -17.76
N LEU A 30 -3.25 -1.35 -18.43
CA LEU A 30 -2.02 -1.82 -19.06
C LEU A 30 -2.18 -1.69 -20.57
N LEU A 31 -1.31 -0.90 -21.19
CA LEU A 31 -1.27 -0.71 -22.63
C LEU A 31 0.05 -1.26 -23.18
N THR A 32 -0.02 -2.07 -24.24
CA THR A 32 1.15 -2.48 -25.00
C THR A 32 1.15 -1.81 -26.38
N ASN A 33 2.31 -1.34 -26.83
CA ASN A 33 2.47 -0.73 -28.14
C ASN A 33 3.88 -0.99 -28.67
N SER A 34 4.10 -0.71 -29.96
CA SER A 34 5.44 -0.66 -30.52
C SER A 34 6.26 0.46 -29.89
N ASN A 35 7.57 0.26 -29.73
CA ASN A 35 8.47 1.29 -29.25
C ASN A 35 8.56 2.45 -30.27
N HIS A 36 7.78 3.50 -30.01
CA HIS A 36 7.68 4.66 -30.91
C HIS A 36 7.64 5.97 -30.08
N PRO A 37 8.33 7.04 -30.53
CA PRO A 37 8.38 8.32 -29.79
C PRO A 37 7.02 8.89 -29.38
N LEU A 38 5.99 8.73 -30.19
CA LEU A 38 4.63 9.17 -29.89
C LEU A 38 4.05 8.55 -28.62
N VAL A 39 4.43 7.31 -28.29
CA VAL A 39 3.96 6.65 -27.05
C VAL A 39 4.53 7.35 -25.83
N TYR A 40 5.81 7.71 -25.87
CA TYR A 40 6.45 8.46 -24.78
C TYR A 40 5.88 9.87 -24.62
N GLU A 41 5.51 10.53 -25.73
CA GLU A 41 4.84 11.82 -25.70
C GLU A 41 3.46 11.73 -25.04
N LEU A 42 2.63 10.78 -25.47
CA LEU A 42 1.23 10.67 -25.05
C LEU A 42 1.07 10.10 -23.62
N TYR A 43 2.00 9.27 -23.16
CA TYR A 43 1.92 8.57 -21.89
C TYR A 43 3.05 8.93 -20.93
N SER A 44 3.69 10.10 -21.10
CA SER A 44 4.86 10.58 -20.33
C SER A 44 4.65 10.60 -18.81
N VAL A 45 3.40 10.69 -18.35
CA VAL A 45 3.04 10.72 -16.92
C VAL A 45 3.00 9.33 -16.28
N TYR A 46 3.10 8.27 -17.07
CA TYR A 46 3.06 6.89 -16.58
C TYR A 46 4.42 6.19 -16.76
N PRO A 47 4.73 5.17 -15.94
CA PRO A 47 5.87 4.29 -16.19
C PRO A 47 5.76 3.58 -17.54
N ILE A 48 6.84 3.56 -18.31
CA ILE A 48 6.95 2.89 -19.62
C ILE A 48 8.15 1.96 -19.59
N ASP A 49 7.89 0.66 -19.71
CA ASP A 49 8.92 -0.37 -19.76
C ASP A 49 9.11 -0.87 -21.18
N VAL A 50 10.37 -0.99 -21.63
CA VAL A 50 10.73 -1.52 -22.95
C VAL A 50 10.94 -3.01 -22.85
N ILE A 51 10.26 -3.78 -23.72
CA ILE A 51 10.40 -5.23 -23.81
C ILE A 51 10.94 -5.65 -25.17
N GLN A 52 11.88 -6.59 -25.17
CA GLN A 52 12.40 -7.18 -26.40
C GLN A 52 11.44 -8.25 -26.90
N THR A 53 10.98 -8.08 -28.14
CA THR A 53 10.03 -9.00 -28.76
C THR A 53 10.62 -9.69 -29.98
N LYS A 54 10.24 -10.96 -30.22
CA LYS A 54 10.58 -11.68 -31.43
C LYS A 54 9.45 -11.52 -32.45
N ARG A 55 9.75 -10.91 -33.60
CA ARG A 55 8.79 -10.79 -34.71
C ARG A 55 8.86 -12.01 -35.60
N HIS A 56 7.79 -12.78 -35.68
CA HIS A 56 7.71 -13.98 -36.54
C HIS A 56 7.56 -13.65 -38.02
N ILE A 57 7.04 -12.45 -38.34
CA ILE A 57 6.86 -11.97 -39.72
C ILE A 57 7.63 -10.65 -39.88
N SER A 58 8.71 -10.69 -40.64
CA SER A 58 9.49 -9.52 -41.02
C SER A 58 9.82 -9.58 -42.49
N CYS A 59 9.62 -8.50 -43.23
CA CYS A 59 10.06 -8.35 -44.61
C CYS A 59 11.58 -8.42 -44.75
N ASN A 60 12.33 -8.29 -43.67
CA ASN A 60 13.79 -8.35 -43.64
C ASN A 60 14.24 -9.53 -42.78
N GLY A 61 14.63 -10.65 -43.47
CA GLY A 61 14.95 -11.93 -42.83
C GLY A 61 16.17 -11.92 -41.89
N LYS A 62 16.89 -10.80 -41.76
CA LYS A 62 18.09 -10.63 -40.92
C LYS A 62 17.83 -10.02 -39.57
N SER A 63 16.64 -9.42 -39.33
CA SER A 63 16.29 -8.77 -38.05
C SER A 63 14.90 -9.23 -37.62
N ARG A 64 14.85 -10.27 -36.79
CA ARG A 64 13.62 -10.81 -36.18
C ARG A 64 13.37 -10.27 -34.75
N SER A 65 14.13 -9.28 -34.29
CA SER A 65 13.92 -8.61 -33.03
C SER A 65 13.16 -7.32 -33.23
N GLY A 66 12.29 -7.01 -32.33
CA GLY A 66 11.59 -5.73 -32.23
C GLY A 66 11.52 -5.31 -30.78
N GLU A 67 11.25 -4.04 -30.57
CA GLU A 67 10.99 -3.51 -29.25
C GLU A 67 9.53 -3.11 -29.18
N ASP A 68 8.87 -3.56 -28.12
CA ASP A 68 7.55 -3.08 -27.74
C ASP A 68 7.64 -2.43 -26.37
N VAL A 69 6.63 -1.65 -26.00
CA VAL A 69 6.56 -1.00 -24.70
C VAL A 69 5.32 -1.43 -23.95
N ILE A 70 5.44 -1.47 -22.63
CA ILE A 70 4.32 -1.62 -21.69
C ILE A 70 4.17 -0.28 -20.97
N VAL A 71 3.01 0.35 -21.11
CA VAL A 71 2.61 1.53 -20.34
C VAL A 71 1.77 1.05 -19.15
N THR A 72 2.22 1.36 -17.94
CA THR A 72 1.54 1.03 -16.70
C THR A 72 0.79 2.26 -16.21
N ALA A 73 -0.40 2.48 -16.75
CA ALA A 73 -1.24 3.62 -16.40
C ALA A 73 -2.16 3.26 -15.23
N PHE A 74 -1.65 3.47 -14.01
CA PHE A 74 -2.36 3.21 -12.76
C PHE A 74 -2.68 4.54 -12.06
N PRO A 75 -3.78 4.59 -11.27
CA PRO A 75 -4.05 5.73 -10.42
C PRO A 75 -2.87 6.03 -9.50
N GLU A 76 -2.63 7.30 -9.21
CA GLU A 76 -1.64 7.67 -8.20
C GLU A 76 -2.04 7.05 -6.86
N ALA A 77 -1.05 6.53 -6.15
CA ALA A 77 -1.26 6.04 -4.80
C ALA A 77 -1.62 7.18 -3.86
N ASP A 78 -2.59 6.96 -2.98
CA ASP A 78 -2.93 7.93 -1.94
C ASP A 78 -1.69 8.32 -1.13
N ALA A 79 -1.59 9.59 -0.75
CA ALA A 79 -0.46 10.11 0.02
C ALA A 79 -0.32 9.38 1.37
N PHE A 80 0.92 9.05 1.74
CA PHE A 80 1.18 8.40 3.02
C PHE A 80 1.11 9.41 4.18
N LEU A 81 0.14 9.23 5.09
CA LEU A 81 -0.13 10.13 6.22
C LEU A 81 0.82 9.85 7.41
N SER A 82 2.12 10.05 7.21
CA SER A 82 3.18 9.70 8.16
C SER A 82 3.05 10.35 9.54
N GLU A 83 2.61 11.62 9.61
CA GLU A 83 2.47 12.34 10.88
C GLU A 83 1.37 11.77 11.78
N GLN A 84 0.23 11.38 11.20
CA GLN A 84 -0.85 10.74 11.94
C GLN A 84 -0.45 9.34 12.42
N ILE A 85 0.29 8.60 11.59
CA ILE A 85 0.78 7.26 11.93
C ILE A 85 1.80 7.30 13.07
N ARG A 86 2.64 8.35 13.15
CA ARG A 86 3.60 8.55 14.26
C ARG A 86 2.94 8.74 15.62
N LYS A 87 1.65 9.04 15.69
CA LYS A 87 0.89 9.10 16.95
C LYS A 87 0.66 7.72 17.57
N TYR A 88 0.91 6.64 16.81
CA TYR A 88 0.84 5.29 17.37
C TYR A 88 1.88 5.10 18.47
N PRO A 89 1.50 4.60 19.67
CA PRO A 89 2.45 4.40 20.75
C PRO A 89 3.57 3.45 20.36
N THR A 90 4.81 3.85 20.59
CA THR A 90 5.96 2.98 20.34
C THR A 90 6.04 1.89 21.39
N THR A 91 5.97 0.65 20.97
CA THR A 91 6.15 -0.51 21.83
C THR A 91 7.40 -1.30 21.40
N ARG A 92 8.12 -1.88 22.36
CA ARG A 92 9.22 -2.80 22.07
C ARG A 92 8.68 -4.18 21.68
N PHE A 93 7.90 -4.24 20.61
CA PHE A 93 7.30 -5.47 20.12
C PHE A 93 8.25 -6.14 19.11
N MET A 94 8.66 -7.40 19.39
CA MET A 94 9.49 -8.18 18.47
C MET A 94 8.78 -8.39 17.14
N GLY A 95 9.45 -8.06 16.04
CA GLY A 95 8.89 -8.22 14.71
C GLY A 95 7.92 -7.12 14.27
N SER A 96 7.81 -6.02 15.04
CA SER A 96 7.01 -4.86 14.63
C SER A 96 7.43 -4.36 13.24
N LYS A 97 6.43 -4.05 12.41
CA LYS A 97 6.62 -3.57 11.02
C LYS A 97 6.67 -2.03 10.92
N SER A 98 6.87 -1.33 12.05
CA SER A 98 6.86 0.13 12.10
C SER A 98 7.82 0.81 11.11
N LYS A 99 8.93 0.17 10.78
CA LYS A 99 9.93 0.68 9.81
C LYS A 99 9.56 0.39 8.35
N LEU A 100 8.54 -0.40 8.09
CA LEU A 100 8.13 -0.85 6.76
C LEU A 100 6.77 -0.28 6.33
N LEU A 101 6.16 0.59 7.13
CA LEU A 101 4.78 1.06 6.90
C LEU A 101 4.64 1.80 5.58
N GLU A 102 5.60 2.65 5.24
CA GLU A 102 5.60 3.39 3.99
C GLU A 102 5.69 2.45 2.78
N GLU A 103 6.57 1.44 2.85
CA GLU A 103 6.71 0.45 1.77
C GLU A 103 5.46 -0.43 1.66
N ILE A 104 4.86 -0.81 2.78
CA ILE A 104 3.61 -1.57 2.80
C ILE A 104 2.49 -0.74 2.16
N TRP A 105 2.38 0.54 2.54
CA TRP A 105 1.40 1.44 1.95
C TRP A 105 1.64 1.61 0.45
N LYS A 106 2.85 1.92 0.03
CA LYS A 106 3.24 2.06 -1.38
C LYS A 106 2.91 0.81 -2.21
N ALA A 107 3.08 -0.38 -1.63
CA ALA A 107 2.74 -1.62 -2.30
C ALA A 107 1.23 -1.85 -2.41
N SER A 108 0.46 -1.54 -1.35
CA SER A 108 -0.98 -1.81 -1.27
C SER A 108 -1.86 -0.72 -1.88
N SER A 109 -1.46 0.56 -1.77
CA SER A 109 -2.24 1.70 -2.29
C SER A 109 -2.37 1.75 -3.82
N ARG A 110 -1.63 0.89 -4.51
CA ARG A 110 -1.81 0.66 -5.96
C ARG A 110 -3.14 -0.02 -6.31
N PHE A 111 -3.77 -0.65 -5.33
CA PHE A 111 -5.03 -1.35 -5.52
C PHE A 111 -6.16 -0.53 -4.93
N HIS A 112 -7.29 -0.50 -5.63
CA HIS A 112 -8.49 0.10 -5.07
C HIS A 112 -9.14 -0.86 -4.08
N PHE A 113 -9.11 -0.51 -2.79
CA PHE A 113 -9.74 -1.30 -1.73
C PHE A 113 -10.26 -0.38 -0.62
N GLU A 114 -11.30 -0.79 0.05
CA GLU A 114 -11.89 -0.08 1.19
C GLU A 114 -11.58 -0.78 2.52
N THR A 115 -11.33 -2.08 2.48
CA THR A 115 -11.11 -2.89 3.68
C THR A 115 -9.78 -3.60 3.60
N ALA A 116 -8.99 -3.52 4.67
CA ALA A 116 -7.76 -4.26 4.87
C ALA A 116 -7.93 -5.32 5.96
N VAL A 117 -7.39 -6.51 5.75
CA VAL A 117 -7.37 -7.58 6.75
C VAL A 117 -5.92 -7.81 7.18
N ASP A 118 -5.64 -7.60 8.46
CA ASP A 118 -4.35 -7.87 9.09
C ASP A 118 -4.45 -9.18 9.90
N LEU A 119 -4.04 -10.28 9.28
CA LEU A 119 -4.23 -11.63 9.82
C LEU A 119 -3.31 -11.96 11.00
N PHE A 120 -2.18 -11.27 11.13
CA PHE A 120 -1.19 -11.45 12.18
C PHE A 120 -0.74 -10.09 12.70
N SER A 121 -1.68 -9.38 13.34
CA SER A 121 -1.57 -7.95 13.62
C SER A 121 -0.42 -7.58 14.58
N GLY A 122 0.02 -8.52 15.41
CA GLY A 122 1.15 -8.32 16.33
C GLY A 122 1.01 -7.04 17.16
N SER A 123 1.87 -6.07 16.91
CA SER A 123 1.79 -4.75 17.56
C SER A 123 0.60 -3.90 17.11
N GLY A 124 -0.15 -4.28 16.08
CA GLY A 124 -1.27 -3.51 15.53
C GLY A 124 -0.88 -2.32 14.65
N VAL A 125 0.42 -2.04 14.47
CA VAL A 125 0.88 -0.83 13.78
C VAL A 125 0.49 -0.77 12.30
N VAL A 126 0.40 -1.93 11.62
CA VAL A 126 -0.01 -2.03 10.22
C VAL A 126 -1.52 -1.74 10.09
N GLY A 127 -2.33 -2.36 10.93
CA GLY A 127 -3.77 -2.08 10.99
C GLY A 127 -4.05 -0.61 11.32
N TYR A 128 -3.31 -0.03 12.28
CA TYR A 128 -3.44 1.39 12.60
C TYR A 128 -3.07 2.30 11.41
N MET A 129 -2.02 1.96 10.66
CA MET A 129 -1.67 2.68 9.43
C MET A 129 -2.85 2.68 8.45
N TYR A 130 -3.46 1.53 8.16
CA TYR A 130 -4.62 1.47 7.26
C TYR A 130 -5.82 2.26 7.79
N LYS A 131 -6.08 2.23 9.11
CA LYS A 131 -7.11 3.06 9.74
C LYS A 131 -6.88 4.55 9.51
N VAL A 132 -5.66 5.04 9.72
CA VAL A 132 -5.28 6.44 9.49
C VAL A 132 -5.44 6.84 8.02
N GLN A 133 -5.20 5.90 7.11
CA GLN A 133 -5.40 6.08 5.67
C GLN A 133 -6.87 5.94 5.24
N GLY A 134 -7.80 5.91 6.19
CA GLY A 134 -9.24 5.89 5.92
C GLY A 134 -9.80 4.54 5.49
N LYS A 135 -9.05 3.45 5.67
CA LYS A 135 -9.53 2.10 5.34
C LYS A 135 -10.23 1.46 6.54
N ALA A 136 -11.27 0.68 6.28
CA ALA A 136 -11.82 -0.23 7.27
C ALA A 136 -10.80 -1.34 7.56
N VAL A 137 -10.62 -1.71 8.84
CA VAL A 137 -9.58 -2.67 9.24
C VAL A 137 -10.19 -3.82 10.02
N ILE A 138 -9.85 -5.03 9.62
CA ILE A 138 -10.12 -6.26 10.36
C ILE A 138 -8.78 -6.79 10.86
N SER A 139 -8.56 -6.74 12.18
CA SER A 139 -7.34 -7.24 12.81
C SER A 139 -7.58 -8.59 13.46
N ASN A 140 -6.65 -9.52 13.24
CA ASN A 140 -6.64 -10.82 13.88
C ASN A 140 -5.24 -11.14 14.41
N ASP A 141 -5.17 -11.73 15.58
CA ASP A 141 -3.93 -12.27 16.15
C ASP A 141 -4.25 -13.38 17.15
N HIS A 142 -3.28 -14.29 17.32
CA HIS A 142 -3.40 -15.37 18.30
C HIS A 142 -3.18 -14.88 19.74
N MET A 143 -2.42 -13.80 19.93
CA MET A 143 -2.05 -13.29 21.25
C MET A 143 -3.13 -12.36 21.81
N ALA A 144 -3.58 -12.58 23.02
CA ALA A 144 -4.54 -11.73 23.73
C ALA A 144 -4.04 -10.27 23.85
N MET A 145 -2.74 -10.06 24.06
CA MET A 145 -2.13 -8.74 24.11
C MET A 145 -2.26 -8.00 22.77
N SER A 146 -2.02 -8.66 21.65
CA SER A 146 -2.21 -8.09 20.30
C SER A 146 -3.67 -7.73 20.04
N SER A 147 -4.59 -8.57 20.48
CA SER A 147 -6.04 -8.27 20.40
C SER A 147 -6.42 -7.06 21.25
N ALA A 148 -5.82 -6.89 22.43
CA ALA A 148 -6.04 -5.70 23.26
C ALA A 148 -5.53 -4.43 22.59
N PHE A 149 -4.35 -4.47 21.94
CA PHE A 149 -3.85 -3.36 21.14
C PHE A 149 -4.79 -3.01 19.98
N ALA A 150 -5.28 -4.02 19.25
CA ALA A 150 -6.21 -3.82 18.16
C ALA A 150 -7.51 -3.16 18.63
N LYS A 151 -8.08 -3.60 19.75
CA LYS A 151 -9.26 -2.97 20.35
C LYS A 151 -9.01 -1.53 20.75
N ALA A 152 -7.90 -1.26 21.43
CA ALA A 152 -7.59 0.07 21.94
C ALA A 152 -7.28 1.08 20.81
N MET A 153 -6.55 0.68 19.78
CA MET A 153 -5.98 1.60 18.79
C MET A 153 -6.71 1.57 17.44
N ILE A 154 -7.27 0.43 17.05
CA ILE A 154 -7.89 0.25 15.74
C ILE A 154 -9.40 0.32 15.85
N GLU A 155 -10.01 -0.49 16.69
CA GLU A 155 -11.47 -0.52 16.88
C GLU A 155 -11.98 0.75 17.57
N ASN A 156 -11.27 1.22 18.59
CA ASN A 156 -11.63 2.41 19.35
C ASN A 156 -11.45 3.69 18.54
N ASN A 157 -12.51 4.52 18.48
CA ASN A 157 -12.49 5.81 17.80
C ASN A 157 -12.86 6.99 18.72
N THR A 158 -13.38 6.73 19.91
CA THR A 158 -14.04 7.76 20.73
C THR A 158 -13.64 7.73 22.20
N VAL A 159 -13.22 6.58 22.73
CA VAL A 159 -12.89 6.44 24.13
C VAL A 159 -11.45 6.88 24.36
N LEU A 160 -11.29 7.90 25.20
CA LEU A 160 -9.98 8.37 25.67
C LEU A 160 -9.84 8.00 27.13
N LEU A 161 -8.64 7.63 27.55
CA LEU A 161 -8.30 7.45 28.95
C LEU A 161 -8.02 8.85 29.55
N PRO A 162 -8.81 9.34 30.52
CA PRO A 162 -8.53 10.58 31.20
C PRO A 162 -7.18 10.55 31.94
N GLU A 163 -6.51 11.70 32.01
CA GLU A 163 -5.20 11.80 32.66
C GLU A 163 -5.23 11.34 34.15
N GLU A 164 -6.33 11.65 34.84
CA GLU A 164 -6.54 11.24 36.21
C GLU A 164 -6.64 9.72 36.38
N GLU A 165 -7.36 9.04 35.47
CA GLU A 165 -7.45 7.56 35.46
C GLU A 165 -6.12 6.93 35.07
N ALA A 166 -5.40 7.54 34.10
CA ALA A 166 -4.06 7.08 33.73
C ALA A 166 -3.08 7.16 34.90
N ALA A 167 -3.16 8.24 35.70
CA ALA A 167 -2.34 8.42 36.89
C ALA A 167 -2.65 7.37 37.97
N LEU A 168 -3.92 6.98 38.14
CA LEU A 168 -4.31 5.90 39.04
C LEU A 168 -3.76 4.54 38.60
N LEU A 169 -3.78 4.25 37.30
CA LEU A 169 -3.23 3.00 36.76
C LEU A 169 -1.71 2.87 36.91
N LEU A 170 -1.00 4.00 37.08
CA LEU A 170 0.45 4.03 37.29
C LEU A 170 0.83 3.91 38.78
N GLN A 171 -0.13 3.94 39.71
CA GLN A 171 0.15 3.73 41.13
C GLN A 171 0.39 2.26 41.41
N PRO A 172 1.30 1.92 42.35
CA PRO A 172 1.48 0.57 42.81
C PRO A 172 0.16 0.03 43.35
N ALA A 173 -0.27 -1.15 42.90
CA ALA A 173 -1.41 -1.81 43.45
C ALA A 173 -1.01 -2.44 44.82
N GLU A 174 -1.79 -2.18 45.88
CA GLU A 174 -1.49 -2.69 47.24
C GLU A 174 -1.50 -4.20 47.32
N ASP A 175 -2.33 -4.87 46.50
CA ASP A 175 -2.50 -6.33 46.48
C ASP A 175 -1.86 -6.98 45.22
N CYS A 176 -0.84 -6.38 44.63
CA CYS A 176 -0.22 -6.99 43.45
C CYS A 176 0.75 -8.10 43.85
N ASP A 177 0.70 -9.20 43.09
CA ASP A 177 1.71 -10.23 43.10
C ASP A 177 3.03 -9.67 42.54
N HIS A 178 4.04 -9.53 43.38
CA HIS A 178 5.37 -9.05 43.04
C HIS A 178 6.22 -10.04 42.23
N PHE A 179 5.58 -11.03 41.58
CA PHE A 179 6.21 -12.11 40.86
C PHE A 179 7.34 -11.65 39.94
N VAL A 180 7.10 -10.63 39.15
CA VAL A 180 8.13 -10.15 38.20
C VAL A 180 9.32 -9.54 38.90
N SER A 181 9.10 -8.64 39.86
CA SER A 181 10.17 -7.99 40.59
C SER A 181 10.94 -8.94 41.51
N GLU A 182 10.28 -9.96 42.05
CA GLU A 182 10.91 -10.98 42.91
C GLU A 182 11.66 -12.04 42.08
N THR A 183 11.03 -12.51 40.99
CA THR A 183 11.60 -13.61 40.18
C THR A 183 12.79 -13.11 39.34
N PHE A 184 12.77 -11.87 38.89
CA PHE A 184 13.78 -11.31 37.97
C PHE A 184 14.64 -10.23 38.59
N LYS A 185 14.64 -10.06 39.93
CA LYS A 185 15.39 -9.02 40.64
C LYS A 185 16.89 -9.01 40.35
N ASP A 186 17.48 -10.15 39.99
CA ASP A 186 18.90 -10.30 39.71
C ASP A 186 19.23 -10.18 38.23
N LEU A 187 18.23 -9.91 37.37
CA LEU A 187 18.41 -9.77 35.93
C LEU A 187 18.32 -8.33 35.43
N TYR A 188 17.95 -7.36 36.29
CA TYR A 188 17.79 -5.96 35.99
C TYR A 188 18.52 -5.08 36.98
#